data_d5eba5a3e6d17daddb13e25cffeeb8b1
#
_entry.id   d5eba5a3e6d17daddb13e25cffeeb8b1
#
_cell.length_a   1.000
_cell.length_b   1.000
_cell.length_c   1.000
_cell.angle_alpha   90.00
_cell.angle_beta   90.00
_cell.angle_gamma   90.00
#
_symmetry.space_group_name_H-M   'P 1'
#
loop_
_entity.id
_entity.type
_entity.pdbx_description
1 polymer ?
#
loop_
_entity_poly.entity_id
_entity_poly.type
_entity_poly.pdbx_seq_one_letter_code
_entity_poly.pdbx_strand_id
1 'polypeptide(L)'
;GLFVDFPGKVYYDIGYTRHDLFSFHTETPDYDLYLLSGENENAICKEFRTLIGRSYIPPKWAFGLAQSRWGYKTEEDVREVARQYKEHDLPLDMICMDIEYMQDYADFTVNKERFPDLAKLSADLKAQGIRLVPIIDAGVRIDPNDPTCTEGLEKGYFCKKADGTPFVAAVWPGKAYFADFLRPEVREWFGHKYKALTDCGIEGFWNDMNEPSLFYSPERLRAFLNDMAALREKDNIEQEEFFPRVVGGAMGLMNSPADYASFYHEVDGQKVRHDQVHNLYGGSMTRAAGE
;
A
#
# COMPACT_ATOMS: atom_id res chain seq x y z
N GLY A 1 -27.92 6.33 5.91
CA GLY A 1 -26.50 6.44 5.55
C GLY A 1 -26.26 7.45 4.46
N LEU A 2 -25.03 7.92 4.37
CA LEU A 2 -24.56 8.80 3.32
C LEU A 2 -23.30 8.20 2.71
N PHE A 3 -23.28 8.03 1.40
CA PHE A 3 -22.11 7.61 0.65
C PHE A 3 -21.75 8.69 -0.38
N VAL A 4 -20.52 9.18 -0.29
CA VAL A 4 -19.94 10.13 -1.25
C VAL A 4 -19.02 9.36 -2.16
N ASP A 5 -19.44 9.16 -3.40
CA ASP A 5 -18.65 8.46 -4.41
C ASP A 5 -17.78 9.49 -5.16
N PHE A 6 -16.54 9.56 -4.72
CA PHE A 6 -15.54 10.49 -5.25
C PHE A 6 -14.14 9.84 -5.16
N PRO A 7 -13.41 9.70 -6.26
CA PRO A 7 -12.12 9.01 -6.30
C PRO A 7 -10.94 9.81 -5.75
N GLY A 8 -11.12 11.11 -5.56
CA GLY A 8 -10.14 12.02 -4.99
C GLY A 8 -10.30 12.22 -3.49
N LYS A 9 -9.69 13.27 -2.95
CA LYS A 9 -9.68 13.58 -1.53
C LYS A 9 -11.00 14.19 -1.06
N VAL A 10 -11.56 13.62 0.02
CA VAL A 10 -12.76 14.14 0.69
C VAL A 10 -12.42 14.51 2.13
N TYR A 11 -12.84 15.69 2.55
CA TYR A 11 -12.74 16.15 3.92
C TYR A 11 -14.10 16.04 4.58
N TYR A 12 -14.15 15.45 5.77
CA TYR A 12 -15.38 15.30 6.56
C TYR A 12 -15.25 16.07 7.87
N ASP A 13 -16.32 16.76 8.23
CA ASP A 13 -16.52 17.31 9.58
C ASP A 13 -17.84 16.75 10.14
N ILE A 14 -17.71 15.78 11.04
CA ILE A 14 -18.85 15.05 11.63
C ILE A 14 -18.97 15.46 13.11
N GLY A 15 -19.69 16.56 13.36
CA GLY A 15 -19.93 17.06 14.71
C GLY A 15 -18.69 17.61 15.43
N TYR A 16 -17.56 17.83 14.74
CA TYR A 16 -16.33 18.31 15.36
C TYR A 16 -16.36 19.84 15.56
N THR A 17 -16.60 20.61 14.53
CA THR A 17 -16.71 22.08 14.63
C THR A 17 -18.01 22.50 15.30
N ARG A 18 -19.10 21.81 14.96
CA ARG A 18 -20.42 21.97 15.57
C ARG A 18 -21.05 20.60 15.76
N HIS A 19 -21.44 20.26 16.99
CA HIS A 19 -21.96 18.94 17.35
C HIS A 19 -23.27 18.54 16.63
N ASP A 20 -23.99 19.50 16.08
CA ASP A 20 -25.27 19.36 15.37
C ASP A 20 -25.11 19.46 13.83
N LEU A 21 -23.86 19.52 13.33
CA LEU A 21 -23.56 19.68 11.91
C LEU A 21 -22.70 18.54 11.39
N PHE A 22 -23.12 18.00 10.26
CA PHE A 22 -22.29 17.20 9.39
C PHE A 22 -22.01 17.99 8.11
N SER A 23 -20.75 18.05 7.71
CA SER A 23 -20.36 18.62 6.41
C SER A 23 -19.27 17.79 5.75
N PHE A 24 -19.20 17.83 4.44
CA PHE A 24 -18.07 17.30 3.69
C PHE A 24 -17.66 18.28 2.60
N HIS A 25 -16.41 18.16 2.17
CA HIS A 25 -15.83 19.00 1.14
C HIS A 25 -14.98 18.14 0.20
N THR A 26 -15.14 18.34 -1.12
CA THR A 26 -14.37 17.74 -2.20
C THR A 26 -13.59 18.82 -2.93
N GLU A 27 -12.47 18.44 -3.57
CA GLU A 27 -11.64 19.40 -4.32
C GLU A 27 -12.29 19.85 -5.65
N THR A 28 -13.19 19.02 -6.18
CA THR A 28 -13.98 19.33 -7.39
C THR A 28 -15.47 19.06 -7.13
N PRO A 29 -16.39 19.69 -7.87
CA PRO A 29 -17.83 19.50 -7.67
C PRO A 29 -18.39 18.24 -8.36
N ASP A 30 -17.56 17.45 -9.00
CA ASP A 30 -17.96 16.28 -9.79
C ASP A 30 -17.92 15.02 -8.91
N TYR A 31 -18.99 14.76 -8.16
CA TYR A 31 -19.15 13.59 -7.30
C TYR A 31 -20.60 13.10 -7.31
N ASP A 32 -20.79 11.81 -7.04
CA ASP A 32 -22.10 11.25 -6.79
C ASP A 32 -22.38 11.11 -5.28
N LEU A 33 -23.63 11.44 -4.91
CA LEU A 33 -24.08 11.38 -3.53
C LEU A 33 -25.26 10.43 -3.39
N TYR A 34 -25.10 9.39 -2.57
CA TYR A 34 -26.13 8.40 -2.31
C TYR A 34 -26.64 8.53 -0.87
N LEU A 35 -27.97 8.71 -0.76
CA LEU A 35 -28.68 8.65 0.53
C LEU A 35 -29.26 7.24 0.67
N LEU A 36 -28.83 6.55 1.71
CA LEU A 36 -29.23 5.18 2.03
C LEU A 36 -30.19 5.20 3.21
N SER A 37 -31.40 4.71 3.04
CA SER A 37 -32.43 4.65 4.07
C SER A 37 -32.66 3.22 4.55
N GLY A 38 -33.00 3.09 5.83
CA GLY A 38 -33.34 1.80 6.43
C GLY A 38 -33.84 1.97 7.85
N GLU A 39 -34.59 0.99 8.35
CA GLU A 39 -35.16 0.99 9.70
C GLU A 39 -34.08 0.90 10.80
N ASN A 40 -32.89 0.40 10.44
CA ASN A 40 -31.74 0.24 11.34
C ASN A 40 -30.45 0.18 10.52
N GLU A 41 -29.30 0.13 11.21
CA GLU A 41 -27.97 0.13 10.61
C GLU A 41 -27.75 -1.09 9.69
N ASN A 42 -28.30 -2.25 10.05
CA ASN A 42 -28.20 -3.46 9.21
C ASN A 42 -28.92 -3.29 7.87
N ALA A 43 -30.08 -2.63 7.87
CA ALA A 43 -30.84 -2.33 6.67
C ALA A 43 -30.06 -1.34 5.77
N ILE A 44 -29.47 -0.30 6.36
CA ILE A 44 -28.62 0.67 5.66
C ILE A 44 -27.37 -0.04 5.05
N CYS A 45 -26.69 -0.90 5.80
CA CYS A 45 -25.56 -1.69 5.31
C CYS A 45 -25.97 -2.63 4.16
N LYS A 46 -27.19 -3.19 4.20
CA LYS A 46 -27.73 -4.02 3.11
C LYS A 46 -27.93 -3.21 1.85
N GLU A 47 -28.52 -2.02 1.95
CA GLU A 47 -28.68 -1.10 0.82
C GLU A 47 -27.32 -0.67 0.24
N PHE A 48 -26.35 -0.33 1.09
CA PHE A 48 -24.98 -0.03 0.66
C PHE A 48 -24.35 -1.18 -0.11
N ARG A 49 -24.52 -2.44 0.37
CA ARG A 49 -24.03 -3.63 -0.33
C ARG A 49 -24.76 -3.91 -1.65
N THR A 50 -25.98 -3.44 -1.82
CA THR A 50 -26.67 -3.50 -3.10
C THR A 50 -26.02 -2.57 -4.12
N LEU A 51 -25.53 -1.42 -3.65
CA LEU A 51 -24.83 -0.44 -4.48
C LEU A 51 -23.41 -0.89 -4.86
N ILE A 52 -22.61 -1.32 -3.87
CA ILE A 52 -21.18 -1.64 -4.07
C ILE A 52 -20.89 -3.11 -4.38
N GLY A 53 -21.90 -3.97 -4.32
CA GLY A 53 -21.76 -5.41 -4.48
C GLY A 53 -21.53 -6.18 -3.17
N ARG A 54 -21.45 -7.49 -3.29
CA ARG A 54 -21.24 -8.37 -2.14
C ARG A 54 -19.77 -8.45 -1.78
N SER A 55 -19.46 -8.35 -0.49
CA SER A 55 -18.12 -8.59 0.01
C SER A 55 -17.73 -10.06 -0.19
N TYR A 56 -16.47 -10.30 -0.54
CA TYR A 56 -15.87 -11.64 -0.45
C TYR A 56 -15.93 -12.13 1.00
N ILE A 57 -16.30 -13.38 1.17
CA ILE A 57 -16.26 -14.02 2.50
C ILE A 57 -14.97 -14.86 2.56
N PRO A 58 -13.96 -14.40 3.30
CA PRO A 58 -12.70 -15.13 3.40
C PRO A 58 -12.86 -16.47 4.16
N PRO A 59 -11.90 -17.37 4.04
CA PRO A 59 -11.92 -18.63 4.77
C PRO A 59 -11.86 -18.38 6.30
N LYS A 60 -12.35 -19.35 7.07
CA LYS A 60 -12.51 -19.23 8.53
C LYS A 60 -11.24 -18.76 9.26
N TRP A 61 -10.08 -19.25 8.86
CA TRP A 61 -8.80 -18.89 9.49
C TRP A 61 -8.49 -17.38 9.38
N ALA A 62 -8.98 -16.68 8.33
CA ALA A 62 -8.76 -15.26 8.17
C ALA A 62 -9.54 -14.38 9.17
N PHE A 63 -10.48 -14.97 9.90
CA PHE A 63 -11.18 -14.32 11.03
C PHE A 63 -10.57 -14.66 12.39
N GLY A 64 -9.51 -15.47 12.41
CA GLY A 64 -8.83 -15.88 13.62
C GLY A 64 -7.79 -14.87 14.10
N LEU A 65 -6.95 -15.30 15.06
CA LEU A 65 -5.90 -14.47 15.61
C LEU A 65 -4.72 -14.39 14.64
N ALA A 66 -4.35 -13.16 14.28
CA ALA A 66 -3.18 -12.83 13.50
C ALA A 66 -2.06 -12.32 14.41
N GLN A 67 -0.87 -12.87 14.30
CA GLN A 67 0.34 -12.33 14.90
C GLN A 67 1.19 -11.67 13.82
N SER A 68 1.48 -10.38 13.97
CA SER A 68 2.32 -9.59 13.06
C SER A 68 3.38 -8.84 13.84
N ARG A 69 4.55 -8.71 13.24
CA ARG A 69 5.63 -7.87 13.75
C ARG A 69 6.62 -7.53 12.64
N TRP A 70 7.01 -6.26 12.53
CA TRP A 70 8.23 -5.90 11.82
C TRP A 70 9.43 -6.46 12.59
N GLY A 71 10.22 -7.35 11.94
CA GLY A 71 11.43 -7.91 12.52
C GLY A 71 11.42 -9.43 12.74
N TYR A 72 10.51 -10.20 12.13
CA TYR A 72 10.68 -11.65 11.94
C TYR A 72 11.68 -11.85 10.80
N LYS A 73 12.97 -11.86 11.14
CA LYS A 73 14.07 -11.78 10.17
C LYS A 73 14.45 -13.12 9.55
N THR A 74 14.08 -14.23 10.21
CA THR A 74 14.47 -15.57 9.82
C THR A 74 13.31 -16.54 9.94
N GLU A 75 13.43 -17.69 9.26
CA GLU A 75 12.51 -18.81 9.43
C GLU A 75 12.38 -19.23 10.91
N GLU A 76 13.48 -19.20 11.65
CA GLU A 76 13.51 -19.57 13.07
C GLU A 76 12.68 -18.60 13.94
N ASP A 77 12.73 -17.31 13.66
CA ASP A 77 11.90 -16.33 14.38
C ASP A 77 10.41 -16.66 14.23
N VAL A 78 9.98 -17.02 13.01
CA VAL A 78 8.59 -17.40 12.71
C VAL A 78 8.20 -18.70 13.42
N ARG A 79 9.08 -19.71 13.40
CA ARG A 79 8.86 -20.99 14.08
C ARG A 79 8.80 -20.82 15.60
N GLU A 80 9.64 -19.95 16.16
CA GLU A 80 9.66 -19.63 17.59
C GLU A 80 8.34 -18.99 18.04
N VAL A 81 7.79 -18.05 17.25
CA VAL A 81 6.48 -17.46 17.54
C VAL A 81 5.40 -18.54 17.60
N ALA A 82 5.32 -19.41 16.60
CA ALA A 82 4.33 -20.49 16.59
C ALA A 82 4.50 -21.44 17.78
N ARG A 83 5.76 -21.75 18.16
CA ARG A 83 6.08 -22.58 19.32
C ARG A 83 5.61 -21.95 20.63
N GLN A 84 5.87 -20.65 20.83
CA GLN A 84 5.48 -19.95 22.06
C GLN A 84 3.95 -19.86 22.20
N TYR A 85 3.21 -19.57 21.15
CA TYR A 85 1.75 -19.56 21.18
C TYR A 85 1.21 -20.93 21.60
N LYS A 86 1.78 -22.01 21.06
CA LYS A 86 1.39 -23.37 21.41
C LYS A 86 1.74 -23.72 22.86
N GLU A 87 2.92 -23.34 23.35
CA GLU A 87 3.36 -23.62 24.72
C GLU A 87 2.53 -22.89 25.77
N HIS A 88 2.03 -21.70 25.44
CA HIS A 88 1.16 -20.93 26.31
C HIS A 88 -0.33 -21.24 26.13
N ASP A 89 -0.68 -22.23 25.32
CA ASP A 89 -2.06 -22.61 24.98
C ASP A 89 -2.88 -21.43 24.46
N LEU A 90 -2.26 -20.59 23.63
CA LEU A 90 -2.90 -19.46 22.98
C LEU A 90 -3.29 -19.80 21.54
N PRO A 91 -4.47 -19.39 21.06
CA PRO A 91 -4.86 -19.61 19.67
C PRO A 91 -3.98 -18.77 18.74
N LEU A 92 -3.67 -19.32 17.56
CA LEU A 92 -2.98 -18.61 16.49
C LEU A 92 -3.42 -19.20 15.16
N ASP A 93 -4.00 -18.38 14.29
CA ASP A 93 -4.52 -18.79 12.99
C ASP A 93 -3.61 -18.36 11.84
N MET A 94 -2.89 -17.24 11.99
CA MET A 94 -1.95 -16.77 10.99
C MET A 94 -0.78 -15.99 11.58
N ILE A 95 0.34 -16.01 10.87
CA ILE A 95 1.52 -15.16 11.12
C ILE A 95 1.74 -14.31 9.88
N CYS A 96 1.70 -12.98 10.06
CA CYS A 96 2.06 -12.04 9.00
C CYS A 96 3.58 -11.86 8.96
N MET A 97 4.16 -12.03 7.79
CA MET A 97 5.58 -11.76 7.56
C MET A 97 5.71 -10.39 6.91
N ASP A 98 6.46 -9.51 7.55
CA ASP A 98 6.82 -8.20 7.05
C ASP A 98 7.95 -8.31 6.00
N ILE A 99 8.45 -7.19 5.50
CA ILE A 99 9.38 -7.08 4.37
C ILE A 99 10.70 -7.89 4.52
N GLU A 100 11.05 -8.36 5.71
CA GLU A 100 12.32 -9.06 5.96
C GLU A 100 12.45 -10.42 5.27
N TYR A 101 11.35 -11.05 4.85
CA TYR A 101 11.46 -12.29 4.09
C TYR A 101 11.95 -12.08 2.66
N MET A 102 11.78 -10.86 2.13
CA MET A 102 12.16 -10.49 0.77
C MET A 102 13.68 -10.40 0.60
N GLN A 103 14.17 -10.61 -0.60
CA GLN A 103 15.53 -10.28 -0.99
C GLN A 103 15.63 -8.77 -1.23
N ASP A 104 16.35 -8.05 -0.35
CA ASP A 104 16.55 -6.60 -0.44
C ASP A 104 15.26 -5.79 -0.60
N TYR A 105 14.18 -6.26 0.04
CA TYR A 105 12.84 -5.68 -0.01
C TYR A 105 12.22 -5.60 -1.41
N ALA A 106 12.63 -6.47 -2.33
CA ALA A 106 12.02 -6.61 -3.64
C ALA A 106 10.82 -7.57 -3.58
N ASP A 107 9.65 -7.10 -4.01
CA ASP A 107 8.43 -7.90 -4.03
C ASP A 107 8.59 -9.19 -4.83
N PHE A 108 7.83 -10.21 -4.44
CA PHE A 108 7.81 -11.54 -5.07
C PHE A 108 9.14 -12.31 -4.99
N THR A 109 10.10 -11.83 -4.18
CA THR A 109 11.37 -12.51 -3.92
C THR A 109 11.39 -13.11 -2.51
N VAL A 110 12.29 -14.08 -2.30
CA VAL A 110 12.52 -14.68 -0.99
C VAL A 110 14.03 -14.72 -0.71
N ASN A 111 14.44 -14.16 0.41
CA ASN A 111 15.82 -14.25 0.87
C ASN A 111 16.14 -15.69 1.33
N LYS A 112 16.88 -16.42 0.51
CA LYS A 112 17.17 -17.85 0.73
C LYS A 112 18.15 -18.13 1.87
N GLU A 113 18.89 -17.14 2.34
CA GLU A 113 19.75 -17.30 3.53
C GLU A 113 18.91 -17.27 4.81
N ARG A 114 17.88 -16.42 4.85
CA ARG A 114 17.00 -16.24 6.01
C ARG A 114 15.80 -17.18 6.00
N PHE A 115 15.27 -17.48 4.83
CA PHE A 115 14.14 -18.37 4.59
C PHE A 115 14.52 -19.39 3.51
N PRO A 116 15.33 -20.39 3.86
CA PRO A 116 15.90 -21.33 2.89
C PRO A 116 14.84 -22.16 2.17
N ASP A 117 13.75 -22.52 2.85
CA ASP A 117 12.65 -23.30 2.29
C ASP A 117 11.28 -22.76 2.77
N LEU A 118 10.82 -21.70 2.12
CA LEU A 118 9.52 -21.07 2.45
C LEU A 118 8.35 -22.05 2.24
N ALA A 119 8.45 -22.95 1.25
CA ALA A 119 7.40 -23.93 0.99
C ALA A 119 7.28 -24.94 2.14
N LYS A 120 8.42 -25.42 2.66
CA LYS A 120 8.44 -26.30 3.83
C LYS A 120 7.93 -25.58 5.09
N LEU A 121 8.37 -24.33 5.32
CA LEU A 121 7.88 -23.53 6.45
C LEU A 121 6.35 -23.36 6.39
N SER A 122 5.82 -22.99 5.23
CA SER A 122 4.37 -22.86 5.00
C SER A 122 3.63 -24.15 5.28
N ALA A 123 4.13 -25.29 4.76
CA ALA A 123 3.53 -26.61 4.98
C ALA A 123 3.55 -27.05 6.45
N ASP A 124 4.68 -26.84 7.15
CA ASP A 124 4.86 -27.20 8.55
C ASP A 124 3.90 -26.40 9.46
N LEU A 125 3.73 -25.10 9.20
CA LEU A 125 2.80 -24.26 9.95
C LEU A 125 1.34 -24.56 9.61
N LYS A 126 1.04 -24.81 8.35
CA LYS A 126 -0.30 -25.21 7.90
C LYS A 126 -0.74 -26.52 8.56
N ALA A 127 0.15 -27.47 8.76
CA ALA A 127 -0.12 -28.72 9.50
C ALA A 127 -0.48 -28.47 10.98
N GLN A 128 -0.07 -27.33 11.54
CA GLN A 128 -0.44 -26.87 12.88
C GLN A 128 -1.68 -25.98 12.90
N GLY A 129 -2.33 -25.73 11.75
CA GLY A 129 -3.48 -24.85 11.60
C GLY A 129 -3.12 -23.39 11.37
N ILE A 130 -1.84 -23.03 11.28
CA ILE A 130 -1.35 -21.65 11.14
C ILE A 130 -1.06 -21.35 9.67
N ARG A 131 -1.50 -20.19 9.15
CA ARG A 131 -1.20 -19.71 7.79
C ARG A 131 -0.13 -18.65 7.82
N LEU A 132 0.79 -18.70 6.85
CA LEU A 132 1.69 -17.57 6.56
C LEU A 132 1.00 -16.58 5.63
N VAL A 133 1.10 -15.29 5.99
CA VAL A 133 0.53 -14.17 5.22
C VAL A 133 1.66 -13.17 4.97
N PRO A 134 2.43 -13.30 3.88
CA PRO A 134 3.48 -12.36 3.55
C PRO A 134 2.93 -11.05 3.04
N ILE A 135 3.67 -9.96 3.32
CA ILE A 135 3.42 -8.63 2.77
C ILE A 135 3.84 -8.56 1.31
N ILE A 136 3.12 -7.79 0.51
CA ILE A 136 3.50 -7.31 -0.82
C ILE A 136 3.23 -5.80 -0.86
N ASP A 137 4.25 -5.05 -1.25
CA ASP A 137 4.19 -3.59 -1.37
C ASP A 137 3.81 -3.15 -2.80
N ALA A 138 3.46 -1.87 -2.95
CA ALA A 138 3.10 -1.31 -4.25
C ALA A 138 4.32 -0.84 -5.06
N GLY A 139 5.48 -0.72 -4.44
CA GLY A 139 6.69 -0.12 -5.02
C GLY A 139 7.68 -1.15 -5.56
N VAL A 140 7.71 -1.35 -6.87
CA VAL A 140 8.67 -2.25 -7.54
C VAL A 140 10.08 -1.67 -7.50
N ARG A 141 11.02 -2.37 -6.83
CA ARG A 141 12.42 -1.98 -6.73
C ARG A 141 13.04 -1.72 -8.11
N ILE A 142 13.78 -0.62 -8.24
CA ILE A 142 14.53 -0.33 -9.46
C ILE A 142 15.83 -1.14 -9.45
N ASP A 143 15.81 -2.27 -10.16
CA ASP A 143 16.96 -3.16 -10.32
C ASP A 143 16.94 -3.77 -11.73
N PRO A 144 18.01 -3.58 -12.54
CA PRO A 144 18.07 -4.15 -13.87
C PRO A 144 18.15 -5.69 -13.90
N ASN A 145 18.40 -6.32 -12.75
CA ASN A 145 18.42 -7.77 -12.60
C ASN A 145 17.09 -8.34 -12.07
N ASP A 146 16.16 -7.46 -11.68
CA ASP A 146 14.82 -7.90 -11.25
C ASP A 146 13.90 -8.07 -12.47
N PRO A 147 13.41 -9.29 -12.74
CA PRO A 147 12.49 -9.53 -13.86
C PRO A 147 11.18 -8.73 -13.75
N THR A 148 10.70 -8.42 -12.56
CA THR A 148 9.50 -7.62 -12.37
C THR A 148 9.74 -6.18 -12.81
N CYS A 149 10.88 -5.61 -12.44
CA CYS A 149 11.27 -4.27 -12.84
C CYS A 149 11.47 -4.17 -14.36
N THR A 150 12.25 -5.08 -14.94
CA THR A 150 12.62 -5.04 -16.37
C THR A 150 11.42 -5.27 -17.27
N GLU A 151 10.59 -6.27 -16.97
CA GLU A 151 9.37 -6.54 -17.72
C GLU A 151 8.37 -5.38 -17.65
N GLY A 152 8.17 -4.81 -16.43
CA GLY A 152 7.29 -3.67 -16.26
C GLY A 152 7.74 -2.44 -17.04
N LEU A 153 9.05 -2.19 -17.13
CA LEU A 153 9.61 -1.11 -17.96
C LEU A 153 9.41 -1.37 -19.45
N GLU A 154 9.74 -2.57 -19.93
CA GLU A 154 9.61 -2.95 -21.35
C GLU A 154 8.16 -2.82 -21.84
N LYS A 155 7.20 -3.22 -21.01
CA LYS A 155 5.77 -3.16 -21.33
C LYS A 155 5.14 -1.80 -21.02
N GLY A 156 5.87 -0.88 -20.39
CA GLY A 156 5.38 0.45 -20.03
C GLY A 156 4.25 0.41 -18.99
N TYR A 157 4.35 -0.50 -18.01
CA TYR A 157 3.32 -0.78 -17.00
C TYR A 157 3.40 0.10 -15.75
N PHE A 158 4.41 0.95 -15.65
CA PHE A 158 4.57 1.87 -14.52
C PHE A 158 3.90 3.22 -14.77
N CYS A 159 3.41 3.84 -13.70
CA CYS A 159 2.93 5.21 -13.70
C CYS A 159 3.98 6.15 -14.27
N LYS A 160 3.55 7.19 -14.98
CA LYS A 160 4.43 8.10 -15.73
C LYS A 160 4.28 9.54 -15.28
N LYS A 161 5.37 10.29 -15.35
CA LYS A 161 5.33 11.75 -15.25
C LYS A 161 4.72 12.38 -16.50
N ALA A 162 4.48 13.68 -16.45
CA ALA A 162 3.89 14.42 -17.60
C ALA A 162 4.70 14.28 -18.89
N ASP A 163 6.04 14.17 -18.79
CA ASP A 163 6.97 13.99 -19.90
C ASP A 163 7.00 12.56 -20.46
N GLY A 164 6.23 11.63 -19.87
CA GLY A 164 6.18 10.24 -20.29
C GLY A 164 7.24 9.35 -19.67
N THR A 165 8.17 9.88 -18.90
CA THR A 165 9.15 9.06 -18.15
C THR A 165 8.49 8.36 -16.96
N PRO A 166 8.96 7.16 -16.56
CA PRO A 166 8.44 6.50 -15.37
C PRO A 166 8.56 7.38 -14.11
N PHE A 167 7.52 7.41 -13.31
CA PHE A 167 7.56 8.06 -11.99
C PHE A 167 8.43 7.25 -11.04
N VAL A 168 9.26 7.95 -10.26
CA VAL A 168 10.18 7.35 -9.28
C VAL A 168 9.95 8.00 -7.93
N ALA A 169 9.77 7.19 -6.89
CA ALA A 169 9.88 7.63 -5.51
C ALA A 169 10.61 6.57 -4.67
N ALA A 170 11.00 6.92 -3.45
CA ALA A 170 11.61 5.97 -2.53
C ALA A 170 10.57 5.34 -1.61
N VAL A 171 10.73 4.06 -1.37
CA VAL A 171 10.05 3.24 -0.36
C VAL A 171 11.08 2.30 0.29
N TRP A 172 10.68 1.19 0.89
CA TRP A 172 11.60 0.29 1.61
C TRP A 172 12.82 -0.18 0.79
N PRO A 173 12.70 -0.62 -0.48
CA PRO A 173 13.87 -1.00 -1.28
C PRO A 173 14.70 0.18 -1.77
N GLY A 174 14.41 1.40 -1.37
CA GLY A 174 14.97 2.62 -1.93
C GLY A 174 14.14 3.12 -3.12
N LYS A 175 14.78 3.46 -4.25
CA LYS A 175 14.05 3.91 -5.45
C LYS A 175 13.19 2.79 -6.03
N ALA A 176 11.95 3.11 -6.31
CA ALA A 176 10.95 2.20 -6.86
C ALA A 176 10.14 2.85 -7.99
N TYR A 177 9.63 2.00 -8.88
CA TYR A 177 8.55 2.32 -9.80
C TYR A 177 7.22 1.88 -9.21
N PHE A 178 6.11 2.50 -9.65
CA PHE A 178 4.77 2.19 -9.18
C PHE A 178 3.93 1.69 -10.34
N ALA A 179 3.35 0.49 -10.21
CA ALA A 179 2.54 -0.10 -11.25
C ALA A 179 1.25 0.70 -11.48
N ASP A 180 0.84 0.87 -12.74
CA ASP A 180 -0.40 1.55 -13.08
C ASP A 180 -1.60 0.60 -12.95
N PHE A 181 -1.99 0.30 -11.70
CA PHE A 181 -3.07 -0.64 -11.42
C PHE A 181 -4.45 -0.24 -11.95
N LEU A 182 -4.63 0.98 -12.46
CA LEU A 182 -5.90 1.34 -13.09
C LEU A 182 -6.07 0.68 -14.46
N ARG A 183 -4.99 0.18 -15.06
CA ARG A 183 -4.99 -0.58 -16.31
C ARG A 183 -5.23 -2.08 -16.05
N PRO A 184 -6.23 -2.71 -16.72
CA PRO A 184 -6.53 -4.14 -16.52
C PRO A 184 -5.33 -5.06 -16.79
N GLU A 185 -4.58 -4.84 -17.86
CA GLU A 185 -3.42 -5.65 -18.24
C GLU A 185 -2.26 -5.54 -17.24
N VAL A 186 -2.15 -4.41 -16.53
CA VAL A 186 -1.16 -4.22 -15.47
C VAL A 186 -1.56 -5.00 -14.22
N ARG A 187 -2.86 -5.01 -13.87
CA ARG A 187 -3.38 -5.84 -12.79
C ARG A 187 -3.13 -7.32 -13.05
N GLU A 188 -3.47 -7.81 -14.26
CA GLU A 188 -3.22 -9.19 -14.65
C GLU A 188 -1.73 -9.54 -14.55
N TRP A 189 -0.85 -8.69 -15.08
CA TRP A 189 0.59 -8.87 -14.99
C TRP A 189 1.09 -8.96 -13.56
N PHE A 190 0.69 -8.01 -12.71
CA PHE A 190 1.12 -7.96 -11.32
C PHE A 190 0.54 -9.13 -10.51
N GLY A 191 -0.72 -9.47 -10.76
CA GLY A 191 -1.38 -10.63 -10.15
C GLY A 191 -0.66 -11.94 -10.44
N HIS A 192 -0.18 -12.14 -11.66
CA HIS A 192 0.62 -13.32 -12.00
C HIS A 192 1.93 -13.45 -11.21
N LYS A 193 2.49 -12.33 -10.68
CA LYS A 193 3.72 -12.39 -9.87
C LYS A 193 3.51 -13.05 -8.52
N TYR A 194 2.30 -13.01 -7.96
CA TYR A 194 1.96 -13.70 -6.71
C TYR A 194 2.20 -15.21 -6.80
N LYS A 195 2.27 -15.77 -8.02
CA LYS A 195 2.57 -17.18 -8.24
C LYS A 195 3.89 -17.62 -7.59
N ALA A 196 4.88 -16.75 -7.50
CA ALA A 196 6.14 -17.04 -6.82
C ALA A 196 5.95 -17.46 -5.35
N LEU A 197 4.90 -16.97 -4.69
CA LEU A 197 4.58 -17.26 -3.30
C LEU A 197 3.46 -18.29 -3.17
N THR A 198 2.44 -18.27 -4.05
CA THR A 198 1.39 -19.30 -4.03
C THR A 198 1.93 -20.69 -4.34
N ASP A 199 2.96 -20.81 -5.18
CA ASP A 199 3.68 -22.07 -5.42
C ASP A 199 4.41 -22.58 -4.16
N CYS A 200 4.68 -21.71 -3.19
CA CYS A 200 5.18 -22.08 -1.86
C CYS A 200 4.06 -22.42 -0.86
N GLY A 201 2.80 -22.52 -1.29
CA GLY A 201 1.66 -22.87 -0.45
C GLY A 201 1.09 -21.70 0.37
N ILE A 202 1.41 -20.48 0.02
CA ILE A 202 0.80 -19.26 0.58
C ILE A 202 -0.63 -19.14 0.07
N GLU A 203 -1.58 -18.89 0.99
CA GLU A 203 -3.02 -18.84 0.72
C GLU A 203 -3.65 -17.46 0.98
N GLY A 204 -2.86 -16.51 1.45
CA GLY A 204 -3.32 -15.14 1.72
C GLY A 204 -2.15 -14.17 1.75
N PHE A 205 -2.44 -12.90 1.47
CA PHE A 205 -1.44 -11.84 1.36
C PHE A 205 -1.86 -10.61 2.14
N TRP A 206 -0.88 -9.88 2.61
CA TRP A 206 -1.03 -8.53 3.14
C TRP A 206 -0.53 -7.56 2.07
N ASN A 207 -1.47 -6.87 1.38
CA ASN A 207 -1.10 -5.80 0.46
C ASN A 207 -0.96 -4.51 1.25
N ASP A 208 0.22 -3.90 1.22
CA ASP A 208 0.55 -2.68 1.95
C ASP A 208 1.21 -1.63 1.05
N MET A 209 1.49 -0.46 1.62
CA MET A 209 2.12 0.68 0.93
C MET A 209 1.39 1.12 -0.34
N ASN A 210 0.11 0.80 -0.46
CA ASN A 210 -0.69 0.90 -1.67
C ASN A 210 -1.62 2.11 -1.74
N GLU A 211 -1.28 3.21 -1.07
CA GLU A 211 -1.88 4.54 -1.26
C GLU A 211 -1.51 5.19 -2.60
N PRO A 212 -0.33 5.08 -3.22
CA PRO A 212 0.93 4.50 -2.77
C PRO A 212 1.64 5.34 -1.70
N SER A 213 2.21 4.70 -0.71
CA SER A 213 3.07 5.38 0.26
C SER A 213 4.39 5.77 -0.40
N LEU A 214 4.83 7.02 -0.17
CA LEU A 214 6.04 7.58 -0.75
C LEU A 214 6.87 8.19 0.38
N PHE A 215 8.12 7.75 0.56
CA PHE A 215 9.03 8.39 1.53
C PHE A 215 9.51 9.73 1.00
N TYR A 216 9.87 9.79 -0.28
CA TYR A 216 10.22 11.02 -1.00
C TYR A 216 10.35 10.75 -2.50
N SER A 217 10.09 11.76 -3.32
CA SER A 217 10.59 11.76 -4.70
C SER A 217 12.03 12.31 -4.77
N PRO A 218 12.85 11.91 -5.76
CA PRO A 218 14.20 12.45 -5.93
C PRO A 218 14.24 13.96 -6.07
N GLU A 219 13.24 14.54 -6.71
CA GLU A 219 13.10 15.98 -6.91
C GLU A 219 12.87 16.70 -5.58
N ARG A 220 11.96 16.17 -4.75
CA ARG A 220 11.64 16.75 -3.44
C ARG A 220 12.79 16.62 -2.46
N LEU A 221 13.42 15.45 -2.40
CA LEU A 221 14.60 15.26 -1.56
C LEU A 221 15.70 16.25 -1.94
N ARG A 222 15.96 16.44 -3.23
CA ARG A 222 16.97 17.40 -3.70
C ARG A 222 16.61 18.83 -3.31
N ALA A 223 15.34 19.23 -3.46
CA ALA A 223 14.89 20.55 -3.03
C ALA A 223 15.10 20.77 -1.52
N PHE A 224 14.71 19.79 -0.70
CA PHE A 224 14.93 19.84 0.74
C PHE A 224 16.41 19.94 1.12
N LEU A 225 17.28 19.12 0.52
CA LEU A 225 18.72 19.14 0.80
C LEU A 225 19.36 20.46 0.37
N ASN A 226 18.93 21.06 -0.73
CA ASN A 226 19.39 22.38 -1.16
C ASN A 226 18.96 23.48 -0.18
N ASP A 227 17.75 23.39 0.34
CA ASP A 227 17.26 24.32 1.36
C ASP A 227 18.05 24.18 2.67
N MET A 228 18.36 22.96 3.09
CA MET A 228 19.22 22.69 4.25
C MET A 228 20.65 23.19 4.03
N ALA A 229 21.21 23.05 2.84
CA ALA A 229 22.52 23.56 2.51
C ALA A 229 22.58 25.10 2.63
N ALA A 230 21.51 25.79 2.20
CA ALA A 230 21.42 27.24 2.36
C ALA A 230 21.31 27.69 3.84
N LEU A 231 20.65 26.87 4.68
CA LEU A 231 20.56 27.15 6.12
C LEU A 231 21.89 26.92 6.85
N ARG A 232 22.70 25.98 6.40
CA ARG A 232 24.00 25.66 7.01
C ARG A 232 24.98 26.83 7.03
N GLU A 233 24.85 27.77 6.09
CA GLU A 233 25.70 28.93 5.97
C GLU A 233 25.32 30.07 6.96
N LYS A 234 24.27 29.88 7.76
CA LYS A 234 23.79 30.84 8.76
C LYS A 234 24.44 30.56 10.14
N ASP A 235 24.79 31.61 10.85
CA ASP A 235 25.28 31.50 12.24
C ASP A 235 24.16 31.14 13.22
N ASN A 236 22.94 31.50 12.90
CA ASN A 236 21.71 31.17 13.66
C ASN A 236 20.54 30.93 12.71
N ILE A 237 19.62 30.08 13.13
CA ILE A 237 18.33 29.83 12.44
C ILE A 237 17.22 30.24 13.39
N GLU A 238 16.51 31.29 13.03
CA GLU A 238 15.40 31.80 13.81
C GLU A 238 14.24 30.78 13.81
N GLN A 239 13.38 30.85 14.82
CA GLN A 239 12.26 29.90 14.99
C GLN A 239 11.32 29.90 13.80
N GLU A 240 11.08 31.08 13.21
CA GLU A 240 10.24 31.28 12.02
C GLU A 240 10.77 30.59 10.77
N GLU A 241 12.06 30.29 10.72
CA GLU A 241 12.69 29.50 9.65
C GLU A 241 12.85 28.03 10.04
N PHE A 242 13.22 27.75 11.31
CA PHE A 242 13.49 26.39 11.77
C PHE A 242 12.28 25.48 11.61
N PHE A 243 11.13 25.84 12.15
CA PHE A 243 9.95 24.99 12.09
C PHE A 243 9.43 24.77 10.68
N PRO A 244 9.19 25.78 9.83
CA PRO A 244 8.65 25.52 8.49
C PRO A 244 9.68 24.89 7.55
N ARG A 245 10.95 25.28 7.60
CA ARG A 245 11.94 24.80 6.62
C ARG A 245 12.59 23.49 7.05
N VAL A 246 13.01 23.33 8.31
CA VAL A 246 13.69 22.11 8.79
C VAL A 246 12.64 21.06 9.14
N VAL A 247 11.78 21.35 10.11
CA VAL A 247 10.79 20.37 10.57
C VAL A 247 9.71 20.14 9.54
N GLY A 248 9.10 21.19 9.05
CA GLY A 248 8.04 21.11 8.02
C GLY A 248 8.57 20.56 6.70
N GLY A 249 9.80 20.93 6.30
CA GLY A 249 10.46 20.40 5.12
C GLY A 249 10.70 18.90 5.21
N ALA A 250 11.23 18.42 6.35
CA ALA A 250 11.47 17.00 6.59
C ALA A 250 10.16 16.19 6.63
N MET A 251 9.15 16.69 7.36
CA MET A 251 7.82 16.04 7.41
C MET A 251 7.10 16.07 6.05
N GLY A 252 7.30 17.11 5.25
CA GLY A 252 6.73 17.27 3.93
C GLY A 252 7.36 16.40 2.84
N LEU A 253 8.42 15.62 3.15
CA LEU A 253 8.98 14.65 2.21
C LEU A 253 8.04 13.48 1.98
N MET A 254 7.41 12.98 3.05
CA MET A 254 6.57 11.78 2.97
C MET A 254 5.18 12.14 2.45
N ASN A 255 4.67 11.29 1.55
CA ASN A 255 3.29 11.35 1.04
C ASN A 255 2.87 12.76 0.60
N SER A 256 3.80 13.46 -0.07
CA SER A 256 3.59 14.84 -0.47
C SER A 256 2.47 14.97 -1.50
N PRO A 257 1.46 15.86 -1.29
CA PRO A 257 0.44 16.14 -2.29
C PRO A 257 1.01 16.58 -3.66
N ALA A 258 2.17 17.26 -3.66
CA ALA A 258 2.82 17.66 -4.92
C ALA A 258 3.44 16.46 -5.66
N ASP A 259 3.89 15.42 -4.95
CA ASP A 259 4.35 14.20 -5.58
C ASP A 259 3.16 13.43 -6.18
N TYR A 260 2.04 13.31 -5.46
CA TYR A 260 0.81 12.71 -5.99
C TYR A 260 0.25 13.45 -7.21
N ALA A 261 0.39 14.76 -7.28
CA ALA A 261 0.00 15.55 -8.44
C ALA A 261 1.00 15.49 -9.62
N SER A 262 2.16 14.82 -9.46
CA SER A 262 3.24 14.82 -10.46
C SER A 262 3.23 13.61 -11.38
N PHE A 263 2.43 12.59 -11.11
CA PHE A 263 2.36 11.39 -11.93
C PHE A 263 0.93 11.02 -12.34
N TYR A 264 0.85 10.19 -13.36
CA TYR A 264 -0.38 9.93 -14.10
C TYR A 264 -0.59 8.44 -14.30
N HIS A 265 -1.85 8.08 -14.36
CA HIS A 265 -2.40 6.81 -14.79
C HIS A 265 -2.94 6.92 -16.21
N GLU A 266 -3.07 5.78 -16.88
CA GLU A 266 -3.76 5.68 -18.15
C GLU A 266 -5.11 4.98 -17.93
N VAL A 267 -6.21 5.71 -18.15
CA VAL A 267 -7.57 5.21 -18.01
C VAL A 267 -8.31 5.47 -19.32
N ASP A 268 -8.75 4.42 -20.01
CA ASP A 268 -9.47 4.50 -21.29
C ASP A 268 -8.76 5.40 -22.33
N GLY A 269 -7.42 5.30 -22.38
CA GLY A 269 -6.57 6.10 -23.30
C GLY A 269 -6.38 7.56 -22.89
N GLN A 270 -6.85 7.96 -21.71
CA GLN A 270 -6.67 9.29 -21.16
C GLN A 270 -5.66 9.27 -20.01
N LYS A 271 -4.86 10.35 -19.92
CA LYS A 271 -3.98 10.56 -18.77
C LYS A 271 -4.77 11.19 -17.63
N VAL A 272 -4.84 10.50 -16.50
CA VAL A 272 -5.50 10.98 -15.28
C VAL A 272 -4.44 11.15 -14.19
N ARG A 273 -4.41 12.29 -13.56
CA ARG A 273 -3.46 12.56 -12.47
C ARG A 273 -3.78 11.73 -11.24
N HIS A 274 -2.74 11.20 -10.55
CA HIS A 274 -2.95 10.30 -9.42
C HIS A 274 -3.80 10.90 -8.29
N ASP A 275 -3.58 12.16 -7.93
CA ASP A 275 -4.35 12.84 -6.87
C ASP A 275 -5.87 12.91 -7.14
N GLN A 276 -6.28 12.80 -8.40
CA GLN A 276 -7.70 12.76 -8.80
C GLN A 276 -8.32 11.37 -8.65
N VAL A 277 -7.51 10.31 -8.61
CA VAL A 277 -7.94 8.90 -8.57
C VAL A 277 -7.25 8.11 -7.44
N HIS A 278 -6.69 8.81 -6.47
CA HIS A 278 -5.91 8.26 -5.36
C HIS A 278 -6.64 7.10 -4.66
N ASN A 279 -7.92 7.27 -4.36
CA ASN A 279 -8.72 6.28 -3.63
C ASN A 279 -8.98 4.98 -4.42
N LEU A 280 -8.66 4.94 -5.72
CA LEU A 280 -8.82 3.75 -6.55
C LEU A 280 -7.56 2.88 -6.59
N TYR A 281 -6.41 3.43 -6.23
CA TYR A 281 -5.11 2.78 -6.43
C TYR A 281 -4.96 1.50 -5.61
N GLY A 282 -5.12 1.60 -4.28
CA GLY A 282 -4.99 0.47 -3.36
C GLY A 282 -6.02 -0.63 -3.61
N GLY A 283 -7.28 -0.24 -3.88
CA GLY A 283 -8.33 -1.19 -4.26
C GLY A 283 -8.01 -1.93 -5.57
N SER A 284 -7.39 -1.24 -6.54
CA SER A 284 -6.97 -1.84 -7.80
C SER A 284 -5.79 -2.80 -7.64
N MET A 285 -4.85 -2.53 -6.73
CA MET A 285 -3.78 -3.48 -6.36
C MET A 285 -4.36 -4.73 -5.68
N THR A 286 -5.28 -4.54 -4.73
CA THR A 286 -5.95 -5.66 -4.06
C THR A 286 -6.73 -6.52 -5.06
N ARG A 287 -7.36 -5.90 -6.05
CA ARG A 287 -8.02 -6.60 -7.14
C ARG A 287 -7.04 -7.42 -7.97
N ALA A 288 -5.84 -6.89 -8.28
CA ALA A 288 -4.80 -7.65 -8.97
C ALA A 288 -4.36 -8.90 -8.18
N ALA A 289 -4.31 -8.82 -6.86
CA ALA A 289 -3.97 -9.97 -6.00
C ALA A 289 -5.08 -11.04 -5.95
N GLY A 290 -6.34 -10.66 -6.21
CA GLY A 290 -7.52 -11.54 -6.14
C GLY A 290 -7.96 -12.16 -7.47
N GLU A 291 -7.57 -11.58 -8.60
CA GLU A 291 -7.85 -12.05 -9.97
C GLU A 291 -6.82 -13.09 -10.43
#